data_baaeddc2fe3a206bacff02a5f3683b8a
#
_entry.id   baaeddc2fe3a206bacff02a5f3683b8a
#
_cell.length_a   1.000
_cell.length_b   1.000
_cell.length_c   1.000
_cell.angle_alpha   90.00
_cell.angle_beta   90.00
_cell.angle_gamma   90.00
#
_symmetry.space_group_name_H-M   'P 1'
#
loop_
_entity.id
_entity.type
_entity.pdbx_description
1 polymer ?
#
loop_
_entity_poly.entity_id
_entity_poly.type
_entity_poly.pdbx_seq_one_letter_code
_entity_poly.pdbx_strand_id
1 'polypeptide(L)'
;MAHVVIMPKQGQSVESCIVTEFKKKPGDKVAVGDVLFSYETDKASFEEEAKVEGTVLAVFFKDNDEIPVLTNVMVIGNEGESFAEFAPAADGSGAAAEETPAATSATLGNLRGGTASEAGGGVERSETVVGGVSSAAAIPGAPVSPRARMIAAEKGVNTNQIAGSGPYGRIIARDVEAAAAAQGRLSGLAKAMMAEGGVEAGKGTGLAGTVRGGDLKTWKPVDTELAGEGVDFHVEKLSNMRKLIAKSMYNSLQNTAQLTHMLGADARKVQALRKKAKKALEEGRIDANVTINDFVCYAAVKALQKFPKVNSHCLGDAMRLFDTVNLGCAVDTERGLMVPAVKHAEKLSIIELSKQLKKLADDCKKGSCNPDLLASEAASFTVSNLGGFGVEWFTPIINVPQSAILGVGTIVPRPKDLGGGVYAFVPYMGLSLTYDHRAIDGGEATRFLKQVAVELETLDIDF
;
A
#
# COMPACT_ATOMS: atom_id res chain seq x y z
N MET A 1 -41.02 -6.52 -7.53
CA MET A 1 -40.12 -5.33 -7.68
C MET A 1 -38.69 -5.84 -7.71
N ALA A 2 -37.92 -5.42 -8.71
CA ALA A 2 -36.54 -5.79 -8.83
C ALA A 2 -35.74 -5.28 -7.63
N HIS A 3 -34.94 -6.13 -7.03
CA HIS A 3 -34.06 -5.83 -5.89
C HIS A 3 -32.62 -5.88 -6.34
N VAL A 4 -31.87 -4.81 -6.03
CA VAL A 4 -30.46 -4.69 -6.40
C VAL A 4 -29.57 -5.22 -5.30
N VAL A 5 -28.67 -6.13 -5.65
CA VAL A 5 -27.60 -6.58 -4.78
C VAL A 5 -26.36 -5.75 -5.08
N ILE A 6 -25.91 -5.01 -4.07
CA ILE A 6 -24.74 -4.13 -4.15
C ILE A 6 -23.52 -4.81 -3.56
N MET A 7 -22.30 -4.44 -4.02
CA MET A 7 -21.05 -4.89 -3.39
C MET A 7 -20.98 -4.35 -1.96
N PRO A 8 -20.96 -5.22 -0.93
CA PRO A 8 -20.98 -4.76 0.45
C PRO A 8 -19.66 -4.10 0.85
N LYS A 9 -19.74 -3.09 1.72
CA LYS A 9 -18.56 -2.43 2.29
C LYS A 9 -18.20 -3.12 3.61
N GLN A 10 -17.17 -3.97 3.57
CA GLN A 10 -16.65 -4.68 4.76
C GLN A 10 -15.48 -3.90 5.39
N GLY A 11 -15.82 -2.97 6.31
CA GLY A 11 -14.86 -2.08 6.98
C GLY A 11 -14.77 -0.69 6.35
N GLN A 12 -14.22 0.28 7.09
CA GLN A 12 -14.17 1.68 6.65
C GLN A 12 -13.14 1.95 5.55
N SER A 13 -12.10 1.12 5.45
CA SER A 13 -10.95 1.31 4.53
C SER A 13 -11.04 0.49 3.24
N VAL A 14 -12.11 -0.29 3.01
CA VAL A 14 -12.27 -1.07 1.79
C VAL A 14 -12.90 -0.21 0.70
N GLU A 15 -12.18 0.00 -0.40
CA GLU A 15 -12.63 0.77 -1.57
C GLU A 15 -13.13 -0.13 -2.70
N SER A 16 -12.56 -1.34 -2.85
CA SER A 16 -12.95 -2.33 -3.84
C SER A 16 -12.82 -3.75 -3.30
N CYS A 17 -13.58 -4.69 -3.90
CA CYS A 17 -13.53 -6.12 -3.61
C CYS A 17 -13.37 -6.89 -4.93
N ILE A 18 -12.76 -8.07 -4.89
CA ILE A 18 -12.64 -8.93 -6.06
C ILE A 18 -13.65 -10.08 -5.91
N VAL A 19 -14.57 -10.21 -6.86
CA VAL A 19 -15.49 -11.36 -6.87
C VAL A 19 -14.71 -12.60 -7.28
N THR A 20 -14.71 -13.62 -6.43
CA THR A 20 -14.01 -14.87 -6.69
C THR A 20 -14.82 -15.77 -7.60
N GLU A 21 -16.11 -15.91 -7.30
CA GLU A 21 -17.02 -16.79 -8.05
C GLU A 21 -18.48 -16.34 -7.86
N PHE A 22 -19.25 -16.30 -8.95
CA PHE A 22 -20.69 -16.19 -8.91
C PHE A 22 -21.33 -17.58 -8.80
N LYS A 23 -22.01 -17.83 -7.65
CA LYS A 23 -22.70 -19.12 -7.37
C LYS A 23 -24.04 -19.20 -8.09
N LYS A 24 -24.64 -18.06 -8.45
CA LYS A 24 -25.93 -17.95 -9.15
C LYS A 24 -25.73 -17.19 -10.46
N LYS A 25 -26.40 -17.67 -11.52
CA LYS A 25 -26.33 -17.13 -12.88
C LYS A 25 -27.65 -16.49 -13.26
N PRO A 26 -27.69 -15.60 -14.28
CA PRO A 26 -28.94 -15.08 -14.81
C PRO A 26 -29.92 -16.22 -15.19
N GLY A 27 -31.15 -16.16 -14.67
CA GLY A 27 -32.18 -17.18 -14.81
C GLY A 27 -32.30 -18.15 -13.63
N ASP A 28 -31.35 -18.19 -12.68
CA ASP A 28 -31.41 -19.06 -11.50
C ASP A 28 -32.41 -18.52 -10.48
N LYS A 29 -33.16 -19.44 -9.84
CA LYS A 29 -34.02 -19.12 -8.70
C LYS A 29 -33.20 -19.03 -7.42
N VAL A 30 -33.54 -18.06 -6.59
CA VAL A 30 -32.86 -17.74 -5.35
C VAL A 30 -33.85 -17.67 -4.22
N ALA A 31 -33.56 -18.34 -3.10
CA ALA A 31 -34.28 -18.24 -1.84
C ALA A 31 -33.48 -17.35 -0.85
N VAL A 32 -34.18 -16.80 0.14
CA VAL A 32 -33.51 -16.03 1.21
C VAL A 32 -32.49 -16.91 1.94
N GLY A 33 -31.24 -16.44 2.03
CA GLY A 33 -30.11 -17.17 2.65
C GLY A 33 -29.26 -17.96 1.62
N ASP A 34 -29.64 -18.00 0.34
CA ASP A 34 -28.78 -18.60 -0.69
C ASP A 34 -27.53 -17.74 -0.93
N VAL A 35 -26.37 -18.37 -1.04
CA VAL A 35 -25.11 -17.67 -1.42
C VAL A 35 -25.18 -17.26 -2.88
N LEU A 36 -25.04 -15.97 -3.14
CA LEU A 36 -25.10 -15.37 -4.47
C LEU A 36 -23.73 -15.37 -5.15
N PHE A 37 -22.74 -14.86 -4.44
CA PHE A 37 -21.34 -14.82 -4.90
C PHE A 37 -20.39 -14.78 -3.70
N SER A 38 -19.17 -15.26 -3.95
CA SER A 38 -18.05 -15.13 -3.02
C SER A 38 -17.14 -14.00 -3.47
N TYR A 39 -16.65 -13.20 -2.54
CA TYR A 39 -15.75 -12.08 -2.84
C TYR A 39 -14.62 -11.99 -1.82
N GLU A 40 -13.50 -11.43 -2.25
CA GLU A 40 -12.30 -11.23 -1.44
C GLU A 40 -11.99 -9.75 -1.29
N THR A 41 -11.63 -9.38 -0.07
CA THR A 41 -10.98 -8.11 0.24
C THR A 41 -9.48 -8.34 0.41
N ASP A 42 -8.70 -7.31 0.65
CA ASP A 42 -7.28 -7.41 0.98
C ASP A 42 -6.99 -8.23 2.26
N LYS A 43 -8.02 -8.64 3.02
CA LYS A 43 -7.88 -9.19 4.37
C LYS A 43 -8.66 -10.48 4.62
N ALA A 44 -9.76 -10.71 3.91
CA ALA A 44 -10.61 -11.88 4.12
C ALA A 44 -11.48 -12.16 2.91
N SER A 45 -11.95 -13.43 2.81
CA SER A 45 -12.96 -13.86 1.85
C SER A 45 -14.32 -13.88 2.54
N PHE A 46 -15.34 -13.44 1.83
CA PHE A 46 -16.72 -13.34 2.31
C PHE A 46 -17.67 -13.97 1.29
N GLU A 47 -18.86 -14.30 1.75
CA GLU A 47 -19.97 -14.73 0.90
C GLU A 47 -21.14 -13.78 1.11
N GLU A 48 -21.76 -13.33 0.00
CA GLU A 48 -22.98 -12.52 0.06
C GLU A 48 -24.19 -13.41 -0.14
N GLU A 49 -25.10 -13.34 0.82
CA GLU A 49 -26.32 -14.12 0.83
C GLU A 49 -27.52 -13.31 0.33
N ALA A 50 -28.47 -13.99 -0.29
CA ALA A 50 -29.71 -13.38 -0.77
C ALA A 50 -30.57 -12.91 0.39
N LYS A 51 -30.99 -11.65 0.36
CA LYS A 51 -31.93 -11.04 1.33
C LYS A 51 -33.39 -11.13 0.87
N VAL A 52 -33.60 -11.47 -0.39
CA VAL A 52 -34.94 -11.61 -1.00
C VAL A 52 -34.99 -12.87 -1.88
N GLU A 53 -36.18 -13.44 -2.00
CA GLU A 53 -36.44 -14.52 -2.94
C GLU A 53 -36.78 -13.97 -4.34
N GLY A 54 -36.44 -14.70 -5.40
CA GLY A 54 -36.73 -14.30 -6.78
C GLY A 54 -35.90 -15.05 -7.80
N THR A 55 -35.84 -14.52 -9.01
CA THR A 55 -34.99 -15.01 -10.09
C THR A 55 -33.88 -13.99 -10.34
N VAL A 56 -32.65 -14.42 -10.57
CA VAL A 56 -31.54 -13.55 -10.97
C VAL A 56 -31.83 -13.01 -12.38
N LEU A 57 -32.08 -11.72 -12.49
CA LEU A 57 -32.40 -11.06 -13.78
C LEU A 57 -31.13 -10.71 -14.55
N ALA A 58 -30.11 -10.22 -13.87
CA ALA A 58 -28.83 -9.85 -14.46
C ALA A 58 -27.68 -9.95 -13.46
N VAL A 59 -26.47 -10.27 -13.97
CA VAL A 59 -25.18 -10.17 -13.30
C VAL A 59 -24.31 -9.26 -14.16
N PHE A 60 -23.79 -8.18 -13.58
CA PHE A 60 -23.11 -7.12 -14.34
C PHE A 60 -21.59 -7.32 -14.47
N PHE A 61 -21.01 -8.21 -13.70
CA PHE A 61 -19.57 -8.47 -13.65
C PHE A 61 -19.26 -9.96 -13.88
N LYS A 62 -17.97 -10.26 -14.02
CA LYS A 62 -17.46 -11.63 -14.22
C LYS A 62 -16.67 -12.08 -13.00
N ASP A 63 -16.42 -13.40 -12.94
CA ASP A 63 -15.49 -13.95 -11.95
C ASP A 63 -14.10 -13.31 -12.08
N ASN A 64 -13.51 -12.96 -10.93
CA ASN A 64 -12.24 -12.25 -10.79
C ASN A 64 -12.24 -10.78 -11.21
N ASP A 65 -13.39 -10.14 -11.37
CA ASP A 65 -13.48 -8.69 -11.56
C ASP A 65 -13.29 -7.95 -10.22
N GLU A 66 -12.54 -6.84 -10.26
CA GLU A 66 -12.43 -5.90 -9.14
C GLU A 66 -13.59 -4.91 -9.20
N ILE A 67 -14.45 -4.92 -8.18
CA ILE A 67 -15.68 -4.14 -8.13
C ILE A 67 -15.58 -3.14 -6.96
N PRO A 68 -15.77 -1.83 -7.20
CA PRO A 68 -15.86 -0.84 -6.15
C PRO A 68 -17.01 -1.16 -5.18
N VAL A 69 -16.82 -0.90 -3.89
CA VAL A 69 -17.90 -1.07 -2.90
C VAL A 69 -19.11 -0.17 -3.24
N LEU A 70 -20.29 -0.60 -2.85
CA LEU A 70 -21.58 0.07 -3.12
C LEU A 70 -21.98 0.11 -4.62
N THR A 71 -21.27 -0.63 -5.48
CA THR A 71 -21.65 -0.79 -6.90
C THR A 71 -22.70 -1.90 -7.03
N ASN A 72 -23.64 -1.72 -7.96
CA ASN A 72 -24.65 -2.72 -8.28
C ASN A 72 -24.00 -3.94 -8.95
N VAL A 73 -24.09 -5.12 -8.33
CA VAL A 73 -23.45 -6.34 -8.80
C VAL A 73 -24.41 -7.24 -9.56
N MET A 74 -25.62 -7.41 -9.00
CA MET A 74 -26.64 -8.28 -9.58
C MET A 74 -28.03 -7.76 -9.25
N VAL A 75 -29.04 -8.19 -10.02
CA VAL A 75 -30.44 -7.84 -9.79
C VAL A 75 -31.27 -9.12 -9.64
N ILE A 76 -32.09 -9.18 -8.59
CA ILE A 76 -33.04 -10.27 -8.30
C ILE A 76 -34.45 -9.69 -8.41
N GLY A 77 -35.34 -10.38 -9.11
CA GLY A 77 -36.74 -9.93 -9.30
C GLY A 77 -37.61 -11.03 -9.90
N ASN A 78 -38.80 -10.65 -10.39
CA ASN A 78 -39.69 -11.58 -11.10
C ASN A 78 -39.29 -11.68 -12.57
N GLU A 79 -39.55 -12.84 -13.20
CA GLU A 79 -39.29 -13.05 -14.61
C GLU A 79 -40.03 -11.98 -15.48
N GLY A 80 -39.25 -11.25 -16.29
CA GLY A 80 -39.78 -10.22 -17.18
C GLY A 80 -39.74 -8.78 -16.61
N GLU A 81 -39.29 -8.56 -15.39
CA GLU A 81 -39.06 -7.21 -14.87
C GLU A 81 -37.85 -6.53 -15.57
N SER A 82 -37.97 -5.23 -15.84
CA SER A 82 -36.89 -4.43 -16.44
C SER A 82 -35.77 -4.21 -15.39
N PHE A 83 -34.53 -4.46 -15.79
CA PHE A 83 -33.35 -4.25 -14.97
C PHE A 83 -32.35 -3.24 -15.56
N ALA A 84 -32.67 -2.65 -16.70
CA ALA A 84 -31.75 -1.76 -17.44
C ALA A 84 -31.38 -0.50 -16.65
N GLU A 85 -32.27 -0.04 -15.76
CA GLU A 85 -32.01 1.13 -14.88
C GLU A 85 -30.96 0.89 -13.80
N PHE A 86 -30.69 -0.38 -13.47
CA PHE A 86 -29.78 -0.77 -12.41
C PHE A 86 -28.39 -1.15 -12.91
N ALA A 87 -28.18 -1.14 -14.23
CA ALA A 87 -26.87 -1.40 -14.80
C ALA A 87 -25.88 -0.33 -14.31
N PRO A 88 -24.72 -0.72 -13.72
CA PRO A 88 -23.71 0.25 -13.33
C PRO A 88 -23.29 1.06 -14.55
N ALA A 89 -23.18 2.39 -14.41
CA ALA A 89 -22.64 3.23 -15.47
C ALA A 89 -21.24 2.70 -15.84
N ALA A 90 -20.96 2.60 -17.13
CA ALA A 90 -19.73 2.00 -17.66
C ALA A 90 -18.48 2.88 -17.44
N ASP A 91 -18.45 3.68 -16.37
CA ASP A 91 -17.32 4.51 -15.98
C ASP A 91 -17.13 4.37 -14.45
N GLY A 92 -16.01 3.75 -14.08
CA GLY A 92 -15.56 3.68 -12.69
C GLY A 92 -15.18 5.06 -12.16
N SER A 93 -16.14 5.79 -11.60
CA SER A 93 -15.91 6.98 -10.80
C SER A 93 -17.11 7.16 -9.87
N GLY A 94 -16.95 6.74 -8.62
CA GLY A 94 -17.90 7.02 -7.56
C GLY A 94 -17.90 8.50 -7.22
N ALA A 95 -18.90 9.23 -7.64
CA ALA A 95 -19.22 10.54 -7.13
C ALA A 95 -20.29 10.40 -6.04
N ALA A 96 -19.89 10.64 -4.81
CA ALA A 96 -20.81 10.87 -3.71
C ALA A 96 -21.59 12.16 -3.99
N ALA A 97 -22.93 12.07 -3.98
CA ALA A 97 -23.80 13.23 -4.00
C ALA A 97 -23.79 13.89 -2.62
N GLU A 98 -23.11 15.00 -2.48
CA GLU A 98 -23.33 15.96 -1.41
C GLU A 98 -24.28 17.06 -1.89
N GLU A 99 -25.36 17.22 -1.16
CA GLU A 99 -26.29 18.36 -1.31
C GLU A 99 -25.58 19.67 -0.97
N THR A 100 -25.62 20.62 -1.89
CA THR A 100 -25.21 22.00 -1.66
C THR A 100 -26.42 22.87 -1.27
N PRO A 101 -26.26 23.78 -0.32
CA PRO A 101 -27.08 25.00 -0.29
C PRO A 101 -26.32 26.17 -0.98
N ALA A 102 -27.08 26.84 -1.84
CA ALA A 102 -26.68 28.03 -2.55
C ALA A 102 -26.47 29.24 -1.63
N ALA A 103 -25.50 30.07 -1.93
CA ALA A 103 -25.60 31.54 -2.04
C ALA A 103 -24.21 32.19 -2.14
N THR A 104 -24.06 32.97 -3.04
CA THR A 104 -23.96 34.40 -3.34
C THR A 104 -22.60 34.85 -3.84
N SER A 105 -22.68 35.50 -4.98
CA SER A 105 -21.68 36.25 -5.71
C SER A 105 -21.01 37.39 -4.91
N ALA A 106 -19.72 37.59 -5.11
CA ALA A 106 -19.14 38.93 -5.07
C ALA A 106 -17.90 39.04 -5.98
N THR A 107 -18.04 39.93 -6.91
CA THR A 107 -17.08 40.45 -7.88
C THR A 107 -16.06 41.35 -7.21
N LEU A 108 -14.86 41.46 -7.76
CA LEU A 108 -13.88 42.54 -7.80
C LEU A 108 -12.45 41.96 -7.69
N GLY A 109 -11.47 42.34 -8.48
CA GLY A 109 -11.23 43.47 -9.35
C GLY A 109 -9.77 43.36 -9.83
N ASN A 110 -9.56 43.79 -11.02
CA ASN A 110 -8.26 44.00 -11.68
C ASN A 110 -7.27 44.83 -10.85
N LEU A 111 -5.97 44.49 -10.91
CA LEU A 111 -4.92 45.51 -10.96
C LEU A 111 -3.75 45.07 -11.85
N ARG A 112 -3.51 45.96 -12.80
CA ARG A 112 -2.43 46.05 -13.77
C ARG A 112 -1.11 46.54 -13.15
N GLY A 113 -0.05 46.28 -13.87
CA GLY A 113 1.14 47.15 -13.98
C GLY A 113 2.43 46.35 -13.76
N GLY A 114 3.26 46.15 -14.68
CA GLY A 114 4.10 46.96 -15.54
C GLY A 114 5.52 46.68 -15.08
N THR A 115 6.54 46.56 -15.80
CA THR A 115 7.18 47.16 -16.95
C THR A 115 8.43 46.36 -17.32
N ALA A 116 8.82 46.48 -18.58
CA ALA A 116 9.96 45.92 -19.27
C ALA A 116 11.32 46.40 -18.76
N SER A 117 12.38 45.60 -19.03
CA SER A 117 13.69 46.16 -19.43
C SER A 117 14.42 45.18 -20.32
N GLU A 118 14.78 45.66 -21.48
CA GLU A 118 15.61 45.05 -22.54
C GLU A 118 17.11 45.08 -22.17
N ALA A 119 17.83 44.07 -22.73
CA ALA A 119 19.16 44.20 -23.35
C ALA A 119 19.60 42.77 -23.73
N GLY A 120 19.79 42.38 -24.93
CA GLY A 120 20.65 42.91 -25.96
C GLY A 120 21.92 42.03 -26.06
N GLY A 121 22.07 41.20 -27.12
CA GLY A 121 23.30 40.49 -27.34
C GLY A 121 23.14 39.30 -28.34
N GLY A 122 23.10 39.63 -29.62
CA GLY A 122 23.16 38.63 -30.71
C GLY A 122 24.57 38.10 -30.93
N VAL A 123 24.67 36.81 -31.24
CA VAL A 123 25.78 36.25 -32.03
C VAL A 123 25.16 35.22 -32.98
N GLU A 124 25.15 35.60 -34.25
CA GLU A 124 24.98 34.68 -35.38
C GLU A 124 26.17 33.74 -35.47
N ARG A 125 25.94 32.46 -35.73
CA ARG A 125 26.81 31.64 -36.58
C ARG A 125 26.13 30.37 -37.10
N SER A 126 25.99 30.44 -38.38
CA SER A 126 26.20 29.46 -39.48
C SER A 126 25.56 28.06 -39.35
N GLU A 127 24.72 27.86 -40.33
CA GLU A 127 24.23 26.56 -40.83
C GLU A 127 25.39 25.66 -41.27
N THR A 128 25.29 24.40 -40.83
CA THR A 128 25.84 23.29 -41.61
C THR A 128 24.83 22.15 -41.61
N VAL A 129 24.23 21.93 -42.75
CA VAL A 129 23.35 20.81 -43.07
C VAL A 129 24.24 19.57 -43.22
N VAL A 130 24.00 18.53 -42.43
CA VAL A 130 24.30 17.16 -42.82
C VAL A 130 23.15 16.28 -42.37
N GLY A 131 22.47 15.67 -43.32
CA GLY A 131 21.41 14.74 -43.15
C GLY A 131 21.91 13.39 -42.61
N GLY A 132 21.01 12.68 -41.97
CA GLY A 132 21.19 11.30 -41.51
C GLY A 132 20.21 10.97 -40.42
N VAL A 133 18.99 10.52 -40.80
CA VAL A 133 18.03 9.97 -39.84
C VAL A 133 18.53 8.59 -39.42
N SER A 134 19.29 8.54 -38.32
CA SER A 134 19.57 7.31 -37.61
C SER A 134 18.48 7.15 -36.54
N SER A 135 17.68 6.12 -36.68
CA SER A 135 16.72 5.70 -35.62
C SER A 135 17.51 5.18 -34.43
N ALA A 136 17.88 6.07 -33.52
CA ALA A 136 18.46 5.70 -32.23
C ALA A 136 17.34 5.12 -31.38
N ALA A 137 17.55 3.92 -30.85
CA ALA A 137 16.61 3.29 -29.88
C ALA A 137 16.48 4.17 -28.62
N ALA A 138 15.27 4.27 -28.08
CA ALA A 138 15.02 4.97 -26.84
C ALA A 138 15.83 4.34 -25.70
N ILE A 139 16.57 5.15 -24.93
CA ILE A 139 17.34 4.71 -23.77
C ILE A 139 16.47 4.96 -22.55
N PRO A 140 16.00 3.91 -21.83
CA PRO A 140 15.25 4.09 -20.60
C PRO A 140 16.05 4.88 -19.56
N GLY A 141 15.46 5.96 -19.00
CA GLY A 141 16.14 6.81 -18.02
C GLY A 141 17.04 7.91 -18.60
N ALA A 142 16.95 8.21 -19.91
CA ALA A 142 17.69 9.32 -20.52
C ALA A 142 17.38 10.65 -19.79
N PRO A 143 18.40 11.53 -19.54
CA PRO A 143 18.19 12.79 -18.86
C PRO A 143 17.29 13.71 -19.71
N VAL A 144 16.23 14.25 -19.10
CA VAL A 144 15.26 15.14 -19.74
C VAL A 144 15.57 16.59 -19.37
N SER A 145 15.65 17.49 -20.37
CA SER A 145 15.87 18.91 -20.09
C SER A 145 14.65 19.52 -19.37
N PRO A 146 14.82 20.56 -18.52
CA PRO A 146 13.70 21.19 -17.78
C PRO A 146 12.56 21.64 -18.70
N ARG A 147 12.91 22.26 -19.85
CA ARG A 147 11.94 22.69 -20.86
C ARG A 147 11.22 21.52 -21.51
N ALA A 148 11.93 20.42 -21.82
CA ALA A 148 11.33 19.21 -22.38
C ALA A 148 10.35 18.58 -21.40
N ARG A 149 10.67 18.56 -20.09
CA ARG A 149 9.79 18.05 -19.03
C ARG A 149 8.50 18.85 -18.93
N MET A 150 8.59 20.18 -19.01
CA MET A 150 7.43 21.06 -18.99
C MET A 150 6.50 20.83 -20.18
N ILE A 151 7.07 20.73 -21.42
CA ILE A 151 6.31 20.48 -22.64
C ILE A 151 5.70 19.05 -22.62
N ALA A 152 6.42 18.07 -22.09
CA ALA A 152 5.93 16.69 -21.96
C ALA A 152 4.71 16.63 -21.02
N ALA A 153 4.76 17.31 -19.88
CA ALA A 153 3.63 17.42 -18.95
C ALA A 153 2.43 18.16 -19.60
N GLU A 154 2.68 19.28 -20.30
CA GLU A 154 1.63 20.05 -20.99
C GLU A 154 0.93 19.25 -22.11
N LYS A 155 1.72 18.48 -22.88
CA LYS A 155 1.23 17.72 -24.03
C LYS A 155 0.88 16.28 -23.73
N GLY A 156 1.10 15.78 -22.51
CA GLY A 156 0.84 14.40 -22.08
C GLY A 156 1.71 13.38 -22.83
N VAL A 157 3.01 13.67 -22.99
CA VAL A 157 3.96 12.82 -23.72
C VAL A 157 4.84 12.05 -22.73
N ASN A 158 4.91 10.73 -22.85
CA ASN A 158 5.79 9.90 -22.04
C ASN A 158 7.23 10.01 -22.53
N THR A 159 8.10 10.63 -21.75
CA THR A 159 9.51 10.85 -22.12
C THR A 159 10.36 9.57 -22.14
N ASN A 160 9.93 8.49 -21.49
CA ASN A 160 10.67 7.23 -21.45
C ASN A 160 10.72 6.50 -22.82
N GLN A 161 9.87 6.89 -23.75
CA GLN A 161 9.77 6.30 -25.08
C GLN A 161 10.40 7.17 -26.17
N ILE A 162 11.02 8.29 -25.80
CA ILE A 162 11.59 9.24 -26.74
C ILE A 162 13.11 9.06 -26.81
N ALA A 163 13.66 8.91 -28.03
CA ALA A 163 15.09 8.99 -28.23
C ALA A 163 15.54 10.46 -28.11
N GLY A 164 16.44 10.76 -27.18
CA GLY A 164 16.93 12.11 -26.97
C GLY A 164 17.96 12.51 -28.09
N SER A 165 17.71 13.64 -28.75
CA SER A 165 18.61 14.19 -29.78
C SER A 165 19.63 15.23 -29.23
N GLY A 166 19.55 15.52 -27.92
CA GLY A 166 20.48 16.43 -27.26
C GLY A 166 21.82 15.81 -26.88
N PRO A 167 22.78 16.61 -26.39
CA PRO A 167 24.09 16.13 -25.97
C PRO A 167 23.97 14.98 -24.95
N TYR A 168 24.76 13.94 -25.15
CA TYR A 168 24.78 12.73 -24.33
C TYR A 168 23.42 11.97 -24.28
N GLY A 169 22.63 12.02 -25.36
CA GLY A 169 21.31 11.36 -25.41
C GLY A 169 20.23 12.05 -24.60
N ARG A 170 20.41 13.32 -24.21
CA ARG A 170 19.44 14.11 -23.47
C ARG A 170 18.19 14.39 -24.32
N ILE A 171 17.01 14.17 -23.74
CA ILE A 171 15.74 14.52 -24.35
C ILE A 171 15.55 16.04 -24.25
N ILE A 172 15.41 16.71 -25.40
CA ILE A 172 15.20 18.16 -25.48
C ILE A 172 13.80 18.49 -25.99
N ALA A 173 13.38 19.77 -25.90
CA ALA A 173 12.04 20.23 -26.23
C ALA A 173 11.56 19.77 -27.62
N ARG A 174 12.43 19.82 -28.63
CA ARG A 174 12.14 19.41 -30.01
C ARG A 174 11.78 17.93 -30.13
N ASP A 175 12.38 17.07 -29.32
CA ASP A 175 12.11 15.63 -29.35
C ASP A 175 10.70 15.35 -28.78
N VAL A 176 10.33 16.06 -27.72
CA VAL A 176 8.99 15.98 -27.14
C VAL A 176 7.92 16.56 -28.08
N GLU A 177 8.21 17.66 -28.76
CA GLU A 177 7.30 18.26 -29.75
C GLU A 177 7.08 17.35 -30.95
N ALA A 178 8.15 16.70 -31.45
CA ALA A 178 8.05 15.71 -32.51
C ALA A 178 7.24 14.49 -32.09
N ALA A 179 7.47 13.96 -30.88
CA ALA A 179 6.70 12.86 -30.32
C ALA A 179 5.21 13.25 -30.13
N ALA A 180 4.93 14.47 -29.63
CA ALA A 180 3.57 14.98 -29.49
C ALA A 180 2.85 15.16 -30.85
N ALA A 181 3.57 15.50 -31.90
CA ALA A 181 3.01 15.61 -33.26
C ALA A 181 2.70 14.22 -33.86
N ALA A 182 3.49 13.20 -33.50
CA ALA A 182 3.25 11.82 -33.93
C ALA A 182 2.10 11.15 -33.14
N GLN A 183 1.83 11.57 -31.89
CA GLN A 183 0.67 11.15 -31.14
C GLN A 183 -0.59 11.82 -31.68
N GLY A 184 -1.65 11.04 -31.93
CA GLY A 184 -2.96 11.57 -32.32
C GLY A 184 -3.49 12.59 -31.29
N ARG A 185 -4.51 13.36 -31.64
CA ARG A 185 -5.17 14.28 -30.70
C ARG A 185 -5.67 13.52 -29.47
N LEU A 186 -5.29 13.96 -28.27
CA LEU A 186 -5.73 13.36 -27.01
C LEU A 186 -6.91 14.15 -26.44
N SER A 187 -7.91 13.46 -25.91
CA SER A 187 -8.95 14.09 -25.09
C SER A 187 -8.37 14.58 -23.75
N GLY A 188 -9.06 15.52 -23.07
CA GLY A 188 -8.61 16.03 -21.78
C GLY A 188 -8.41 14.92 -20.74
N LEU A 189 -9.31 13.94 -20.69
CA LEU A 189 -9.21 12.77 -19.80
C LEU A 189 -8.01 11.88 -20.18
N ALA A 190 -7.80 11.60 -21.48
CA ALA A 190 -6.66 10.82 -21.93
C ALA A 190 -5.32 11.50 -21.58
N LYS A 191 -5.24 12.83 -21.67
CA LYS A 191 -4.07 13.60 -21.21
C LYS A 191 -3.80 13.44 -19.72
N ALA A 192 -4.83 13.54 -18.89
CA ALA A 192 -4.69 13.39 -17.44
C ALA A 192 -4.20 11.99 -17.08
N MET A 193 -4.82 10.94 -17.62
CA MET A 193 -4.44 9.54 -17.40
C MET A 193 -3.01 9.23 -17.88
N MET A 194 -2.57 9.81 -18.99
CA MET A 194 -1.20 9.64 -19.48
C MET A 194 -0.17 10.41 -18.63
N ALA A 195 -0.56 11.54 -18.04
CA ALA A 195 0.30 12.30 -17.13
C ALA A 195 0.54 11.56 -15.80
N GLU A 196 -0.44 10.78 -15.33
CA GLU A 196 -0.32 9.88 -14.17
C GLU A 196 0.60 8.68 -14.43
N GLY A 197 0.87 8.36 -15.71
CA GLY A 197 1.77 7.28 -16.12
C GLY A 197 1.09 5.90 -16.21
N GLY A 198 1.83 4.91 -16.69
CA GLY A 198 1.35 3.52 -16.76
C GLY A 198 0.35 3.20 -17.88
N VAL A 199 0.05 4.14 -18.77
CA VAL A 199 -0.84 3.93 -19.92
C VAL A 199 -0.20 4.42 -21.23
N GLU A 200 -0.52 3.75 -22.32
CA GLU A 200 -0.09 4.11 -23.68
C GLU A 200 -1.29 4.50 -24.56
N ALA A 201 -1.09 5.48 -25.45
CA ALA A 201 -2.11 5.87 -26.38
C ALA A 201 -2.36 4.75 -27.42
N GLY A 202 -3.55 4.20 -27.44
CA GLY A 202 -4.03 3.33 -28.51
C GLY A 202 -4.50 4.12 -29.75
N LYS A 203 -5.09 3.41 -30.73
CA LYS A 203 -5.71 4.06 -31.90
C LYS A 203 -6.97 4.82 -31.45
N GLY A 204 -6.98 6.14 -31.68
CA GLY A 204 -8.10 6.99 -31.26
C GLY A 204 -9.43 6.63 -31.91
N THR A 205 -10.47 6.41 -31.11
CA THR A 205 -11.84 6.14 -31.56
C THR A 205 -12.73 7.39 -31.56
N GLY A 206 -12.20 8.53 -31.10
CA GLY A 206 -12.92 9.79 -31.05
C GLY A 206 -13.01 10.51 -32.40
N LEU A 207 -13.76 11.63 -32.43
CA LEU A 207 -13.95 12.46 -33.62
C LEU A 207 -12.55 12.90 -34.16
N ALA A 208 -12.39 12.76 -35.48
CA ALA A 208 -11.11 13.02 -36.18
C ALA A 208 -9.89 12.24 -35.63
N GLY A 209 -10.10 11.00 -35.12
CA GLY A 209 -9.03 10.15 -34.61
C GLY A 209 -8.53 10.56 -33.20
N THR A 210 -9.29 11.33 -32.46
CA THR A 210 -8.94 11.72 -31.10
C THR A 210 -8.90 10.49 -30.17
N VAL A 211 -7.80 10.33 -29.43
CA VAL A 211 -7.63 9.28 -28.42
C VAL A 211 -8.42 9.66 -27.17
N ARG A 212 -9.36 8.81 -26.77
CA ARG A 212 -10.18 8.95 -25.55
C ARG A 212 -9.54 8.15 -24.41
N GLY A 213 -9.99 8.37 -23.16
CA GLY A 213 -9.55 7.59 -22.00
C GLY A 213 -9.69 6.08 -22.19
N GLY A 214 -10.78 5.62 -22.81
CA GLY A 214 -11.00 4.20 -23.13
C GLY A 214 -10.11 3.62 -24.26
N ASP A 215 -9.43 4.45 -25.01
CA ASP A 215 -8.47 4.03 -26.04
C ASP A 215 -7.05 3.83 -25.47
N LEU A 216 -6.82 4.23 -24.22
CA LEU A 216 -5.56 4.05 -23.54
C LEU A 216 -5.42 2.58 -23.15
N LYS A 217 -4.27 2.02 -23.46
CA LYS A 217 -3.90 0.67 -23.02
C LYS A 217 -3.07 0.81 -21.76
N THR A 218 -3.44 0.08 -20.72
CA THR A 218 -2.55 -0.09 -19.56
C THR A 218 -1.23 -0.68 -20.03
N TRP A 219 -0.13 -0.06 -19.64
CA TRP A 219 1.20 -0.60 -19.91
C TRP A 219 1.24 -2.01 -19.32
N LYS A 220 1.32 -3.02 -20.19
CA LYS A 220 1.55 -4.40 -19.73
C LYS A 220 3.04 -4.50 -19.40
N PRO A 221 3.40 -4.77 -18.14
CA PRO A 221 4.79 -5.10 -17.84
C PRO A 221 5.10 -6.39 -18.59
N VAL A 222 6.11 -6.30 -19.48
CA VAL A 222 6.76 -7.42 -20.19
C VAL A 222 5.79 -8.48 -20.72
N ASP A 223 5.61 -8.51 -22.03
CA ASP A 223 4.95 -9.62 -22.71
C ASP A 223 5.54 -10.94 -22.21
N THR A 224 4.70 -11.77 -21.61
CA THR A 224 5.04 -13.15 -21.23
C THR A 224 5.32 -14.05 -22.46
N GLU A 225 5.32 -13.50 -23.67
CA GLU A 225 5.66 -14.14 -24.93
C GLU A 225 7.17 -14.15 -25.22
N LEU A 226 8.03 -13.72 -24.29
CA LEU A 226 9.49 -13.96 -24.37
C LEU A 226 9.87 -15.41 -24.01
N ALA A 227 9.00 -16.36 -24.28
CA ALA A 227 9.32 -17.78 -24.32
C ALA A 227 10.07 -18.05 -25.65
N GLY A 228 11.35 -17.73 -25.69
CA GLY A 228 12.25 -18.30 -26.70
C GLY A 228 12.23 -19.83 -26.55
N GLU A 229 12.08 -20.55 -27.66
CA GLU A 229 12.21 -22.00 -27.68
C GLU A 229 13.52 -22.40 -26.98
N GLY A 230 13.44 -23.22 -25.93
CA GLY A 230 14.60 -23.80 -25.23
C GLY A 230 14.89 -23.27 -23.82
N VAL A 231 13.97 -22.53 -23.17
CA VAL A 231 14.11 -22.14 -21.77
C VAL A 231 13.09 -22.88 -20.93
N ASP A 232 13.57 -23.72 -19.99
CA ASP A 232 12.72 -24.48 -19.07
C ASP A 232 12.18 -23.55 -17.96
N PHE A 233 11.05 -22.91 -18.19
CA PHE A 233 10.32 -22.16 -17.15
C PHE A 233 8.80 -22.37 -17.31
N HIS A 234 8.07 -22.14 -16.23
CA HIS A 234 6.61 -22.07 -16.27
C HIS A 234 6.15 -20.72 -15.68
N VAL A 235 5.05 -20.21 -16.19
CA VAL A 235 4.44 -18.97 -15.72
C VAL A 235 3.29 -19.31 -14.79
N GLU A 236 3.39 -18.85 -13.54
CA GLU A 236 2.34 -18.96 -12.55
C GLU A 236 1.60 -17.63 -12.37
N LYS A 237 0.27 -17.67 -12.43
CA LYS A 237 -0.55 -16.48 -12.17
C LYS A 237 -0.60 -16.20 -10.68
N LEU A 238 -0.34 -14.94 -10.31
CA LEU A 238 -0.48 -14.51 -8.92
C LEU A 238 -1.94 -14.66 -8.46
N SER A 239 -2.15 -15.17 -7.24
CA SER A 239 -3.45 -15.16 -6.58
C SER A 239 -3.94 -13.72 -6.36
N ASN A 240 -5.25 -13.52 -6.20
CA ASN A 240 -5.83 -12.20 -5.97
C ASN A 240 -5.28 -11.56 -4.70
N MET A 241 -5.17 -12.33 -3.61
CA MET A 241 -4.54 -11.88 -2.37
C MET A 241 -3.10 -11.40 -2.61
N ARG A 242 -2.30 -12.14 -3.39
CA ARG A 242 -0.92 -11.74 -3.72
C ARG A 242 -0.85 -10.44 -4.52
N LYS A 243 -1.80 -10.22 -5.45
CA LYS A 243 -1.90 -8.97 -6.22
C LYS A 243 -2.22 -7.77 -5.29
N LEU A 244 -3.15 -7.95 -4.34
CA LEU A 244 -3.48 -6.91 -3.36
C LEU A 244 -2.30 -6.58 -2.45
N ILE A 245 -1.60 -7.60 -1.93
CA ILE A 245 -0.37 -7.40 -1.14
C ILE A 245 0.68 -6.65 -1.97
N ALA A 246 0.89 -7.04 -3.23
CA ALA A 246 1.85 -6.37 -4.11
C ALA A 246 1.50 -4.89 -4.32
N LYS A 247 0.22 -4.57 -4.60
CA LYS A 247 -0.29 -3.20 -4.74
C LYS A 247 -0.07 -2.40 -3.45
N SER A 248 -0.39 -2.98 -2.28
CA SER A 248 -0.23 -2.33 -0.97
C SER A 248 1.25 -2.03 -0.65
N MET A 249 2.14 -3.00 -0.84
CA MET A 249 3.58 -2.83 -0.57
C MET A 249 4.22 -1.83 -1.54
N TYR A 250 3.87 -1.90 -2.82
CA TYR A 250 4.33 -0.93 -3.81
C TYR A 250 3.84 0.48 -3.48
N ASN A 251 2.56 0.64 -3.13
CA ASN A 251 1.98 1.91 -2.73
C ASN A 251 2.67 2.48 -1.48
N SER A 252 3.00 1.64 -0.50
CA SER A 252 3.75 2.06 0.68
C SER A 252 5.10 2.67 0.30
N LEU A 253 5.91 1.98 -0.52
CA LEU A 253 7.24 2.47 -0.93
C LEU A 253 7.17 3.73 -1.80
N GLN A 254 6.14 3.88 -2.63
CA GLN A 254 5.98 5.06 -3.49
C GLN A 254 5.50 6.31 -2.74
N ASN A 255 4.71 6.13 -1.67
CA ASN A 255 4.06 7.23 -0.96
C ASN A 255 4.68 7.53 0.41
N THR A 256 5.82 6.94 0.77
CA THR A 256 6.53 7.21 2.02
C THR A 256 8.02 7.41 1.77
N ALA A 257 8.65 8.26 2.58
CA ALA A 257 10.11 8.46 2.56
C ALA A 257 10.77 7.55 3.61
N GLN A 258 10.80 6.24 3.32
CA GLN A 258 11.27 5.23 4.30
C GLN A 258 12.77 5.30 4.53
N LEU A 259 13.16 5.33 5.80
CA LEU A 259 14.53 5.17 6.26
C LEU A 259 14.56 4.16 7.42
N THR A 260 15.59 3.33 7.49
CA THR A 260 15.71 2.31 8.54
C THR A 260 16.95 2.56 9.39
N HIS A 261 16.75 2.65 10.70
CA HIS A 261 17.81 2.61 11.68
C HIS A 261 17.92 1.24 12.32
N MET A 262 19.13 0.78 12.58
CA MET A 262 19.40 -0.52 13.17
C MET A 262 20.22 -0.37 14.46
N LEU A 263 19.83 -1.10 15.50
CA LEU A 263 20.45 -1.07 16.82
C LEU A 263 20.43 -2.47 17.46
N GLY A 264 21.52 -2.90 18.10
CA GLY A 264 21.53 -4.12 18.91
C GLY A 264 21.12 -3.83 20.35
N ALA A 265 20.21 -4.62 20.92
CA ALA A 265 19.84 -4.60 22.33
C ALA A 265 20.43 -5.81 23.07
N ASP A 266 20.95 -5.60 24.28
CA ASP A 266 21.46 -6.70 25.15
C ASP A 266 20.28 -7.56 25.61
N ALA A 267 20.26 -8.82 25.19
CA ALA A 267 19.14 -9.73 25.42
C ALA A 267 19.24 -10.55 26.70
N ARG A 268 20.30 -10.37 27.54
CA ARG A 268 20.50 -11.18 28.75
C ARG A 268 19.33 -11.09 29.72
N LYS A 269 18.79 -9.89 29.94
CA LYS A 269 17.64 -9.68 30.86
C LYS A 269 16.40 -10.38 30.35
N VAL A 270 16.07 -10.20 29.04
CA VAL A 270 14.91 -10.83 28.42
C VAL A 270 15.01 -12.35 28.43
N GLN A 271 16.18 -12.91 28.15
CA GLN A 271 16.40 -14.35 28.25
C GLN A 271 16.23 -14.89 29.69
N ALA A 272 16.71 -14.14 30.69
CA ALA A 272 16.53 -14.48 32.11
C ALA A 272 15.04 -14.43 32.50
N LEU A 273 14.31 -13.37 32.09
CA LEU A 273 12.89 -13.26 32.32
C LEU A 273 12.09 -14.36 31.62
N ARG A 274 12.47 -14.74 30.40
CA ARG A 274 11.84 -15.87 29.68
C ARG A 274 12.00 -17.18 30.45
N LYS A 275 13.17 -17.44 31.07
CA LYS A 275 13.39 -18.62 31.92
C LYS A 275 12.51 -18.57 33.18
N LYS A 276 12.38 -17.41 33.84
CA LYS A 276 11.49 -17.20 34.99
C LYS A 276 10.02 -17.44 34.62
N ALA A 277 9.55 -16.86 33.48
CA ALA A 277 8.19 -17.03 33.01
C ALA A 277 7.88 -18.52 32.70
N LYS A 278 8.83 -19.24 32.07
CA LYS A 278 8.65 -20.67 31.80
C LYS A 278 8.50 -21.47 33.10
N LYS A 279 9.35 -21.22 34.11
CA LYS A 279 9.23 -21.85 35.40
C LYS A 279 7.94 -21.50 36.10
N ALA A 280 7.51 -20.26 36.08
CA ALA A 280 6.22 -19.81 36.64
C ALA A 280 5.01 -20.51 35.99
N LEU A 281 5.07 -20.75 34.68
CA LEU A 281 4.06 -21.51 33.96
C LEU A 281 4.04 -23.00 34.40
N GLU A 282 5.21 -23.62 34.52
CA GLU A 282 5.34 -25.01 34.98
C GLU A 282 4.84 -25.19 36.43
N GLU A 283 5.04 -24.18 37.26
CA GLU A 283 4.52 -24.13 38.62
C GLU A 283 3.07 -23.70 38.76
N GLY A 284 2.39 -23.37 37.65
CA GLY A 284 0.98 -22.93 37.63
C GLY A 284 0.74 -21.54 38.21
N ARG A 285 1.79 -20.70 38.41
CA ARG A 285 1.66 -19.33 38.90
C ARG A 285 1.16 -18.36 37.83
N ILE A 286 1.41 -18.67 36.55
CA ILE A 286 0.87 -17.96 35.40
C ILE A 286 0.23 -18.96 34.44
N ASP A 287 -0.70 -18.48 33.62
CA ASP A 287 -1.50 -19.27 32.68
C ASP A 287 -1.21 -18.92 31.19
N ALA A 288 -0.10 -18.20 30.93
CA ALA A 288 0.34 -17.84 29.60
C ALA A 288 1.81 -18.23 29.37
N ASN A 289 2.10 -18.74 28.18
CA ASN A 289 3.47 -19.02 27.75
C ASN A 289 4.10 -17.76 27.16
N VAL A 290 4.57 -16.86 28.01
CA VAL A 290 5.20 -15.59 27.61
C VAL A 290 6.48 -15.86 26.82
N THR A 291 6.57 -15.38 25.58
CA THR A 291 7.67 -15.57 24.64
C THR A 291 8.63 -14.38 24.60
N ILE A 292 9.79 -14.52 23.94
CA ILE A 292 10.70 -13.39 23.71
C ILE A 292 10.01 -12.29 22.91
N ASN A 293 9.17 -12.66 21.93
CA ASN A 293 8.40 -11.69 21.13
C ASN A 293 7.46 -10.85 22.00
N ASP A 294 6.82 -11.46 23.01
CA ASP A 294 5.91 -10.74 23.91
C ASP A 294 6.64 -9.70 24.74
N PHE A 295 7.89 -10.00 25.20
CA PHE A 295 8.73 -9.02 25.86
C PHE A 295 9.11 -7.86 24.95
N VAL A 296 9.41 -8.13 23.67
CA VAL A 296 9.70 -7.07 22.68
C VAL A 296 8.47 -6.20 22.43
N CYS A 297 7.31 -6.82 22.21
CA CYS A 297 6.04 -6.11 22.05
C CYS A 297 5.73 -5.24 23.27
N TYR A 298 5.91 -5.76 24.47
CA TYR A 298 5.69 -5.03 25.73
C TYR A 298 6.67 -3.85 25.90
N ALA A 299 7.95 -4.03 25.58
CA ALA A 299 8.94 -2.98 25.59
C ALA A 299 8.66 -1.89 24.54
N ALA A 300 8.23 -2.29 23.35
CA ALA A 300 7.80 -1.36 22.31
C ALA A 300 6.60 -0.52 22.75
N VAL A 301 5.58 -1.14 23.36
CA VAL A 301 4.41 -0.43 23.92
C VAL A 301 4.84 0.61 24.97
N LYS A 302 5.74 0.25 25.90
CA LYS A 302 6.26 1.20 26.90
C LYS A 302 7.06 2.34 26.28
N ALA A 303 7.80 2.08 25.23
CA ALA A 303 8.53 3.11 24.50
C ALA A 303 7.56 4.03 23.73
N LEU A 304 6.53 3.49 23.08
CA LEU A 304 5.54 4.27 22.31
C LEU A 304 4.80 5.29 23.18
N GLN A 305 4.50 4.99 24.43
CA GLN A 305 3.90 5.94 25.37
C GLN A 305 4.77 7.20 25.59
N LYS A 306 6.08 7.11 25.38
CA LYS A 306 7.04 8.22 25.53
C LYS A 306 7.31 8.97 24.23
N PHE A 307 6.89 8.41 23.09
CA PHE A 307 7.17 8.92 21.75
C PHE A 307 5.89 9.00 20.89
N PRO A 308 5.00 9.97 21.16
CA PRO A 308 3.68 10.04 20.50
C PRO A 308 3.76 10.19 18.97
N LYS A 309 4.79 10.85 18.43
CA LYS A 309 4.96 10.95 16.98
C LYS A 309 5.27 9.61 16.30
N VAL A 310 5.89 8.68 17.02
CA VAL A 310 6.14 7.33 16.50
C VAL A 310 4.85 6.49 16.56
N ASN A 311 3.98 6.77 17.54
CA ASN A 311 2.67 6.15 17.70
C ASN A 311 1.61 6.92 16.89
N SER A 312 1.77 6.95 15.57
CA SER A 312 0.97 7.83 14.71
C SER A 312 0.71 7.28 13.31
N HIS A 313 -0.23 7.92 12.62
CA HIS A 313 -0.45 7.79 11.18
C HIS A 313 -0.05 9.07 10.46
N CYS A 314 0.64 8.94 9.33
CA CYS A 314 0.95 10.03 8.41
C CYS A 314 -0.14 10.10 7.32
N LEU A 315 -0.92 11.19 7.31
CA LEU A 315 -2.06 11.39 6.42
C LEU A 315 -1.76 12.42 5.30
N GLY A 316 -0.48 12.57 4.92
CA GLY A 316 -0.04 13.58 3.95
C GLY A 316 0.27 14.91 4.66
N ASP A 317 -0.69 15.81 4.73
CA ASP A 317 -0.53 17.14 5.33
C ASP A 317 -0.74 17.17 6.85
N ALA A 318 -1.17 16.04 7.45
CA ALA A 318 -1.47 15.93 8.87
C ALA A 318 -0.94 14.62 9.45
N MET A 319 -0.75 14.61 10.76
CA MET A 319 -0.46 13.42 11.54
C MET A 319 -1.61 13.14 12.50
N ARG A 320 -2.07 11.88 12.53
CA ARG A 320 -2.97 11.39 13.57
C ARG A 320 -2.13 10.79 14.69
N LEU A 321 -1.99 11.48 15.79
CA LEU A 321 -1.30 10.99 17.00
C LEU A 321 -2.31 10.18 17.84
N PHE A 322 -1.86 9.03 18.35
CA PHE A 322 -2.71 8.16 19.18
C PHE A 322 -2.35 8.31 20.66
N ASP A 323 -3.34 8.59 21.49
CA ASP A 323 -3.21 8.61 22.95
C ASP A 323 -3.12 7.18 23.52
N THR A 324 -3.57 6.19 22.75
CA THR A 324 -3.54 4.76 23.09
C THR A 324 -2.61 4.02 22.15
N VAL A 325 -2.07 2.88 22.57
CA VAL A 325 -1.22 2.05 21.73
C VAL A 325 -2.04 0.88 21.17
N ASN A 326 -2.29 0.91 19.86
CA ASN A 326 -2.86 -0.21 19.14
C ASN A 326 -1.73 -0.95 18.41
N LEU A 327 -1.29 -2.06 18.99
CA LEU A 327 -0.10 -2.76 18.53
C LEU A 327 -0.43 -3.79 17.45
N GLY A 328 0.04 -3.58 16.23
CA GLY A 328 0.03 -4.57 15.16
C GLY A 328 1.18 -5.57 15.35
N CYS A 329 0.89 -6.84 15.20
CA CYS A 329 1.92 -7.89 15.23
C CYS A 329 1.83 -8.70 13.94
N ALA A 330 2.93 -8.76 13.18
CA ALA A 330 2.96 -9.52 11.93
C ALA A 330 2.90 -11.03 12.21
N VAL A 331 1.96 -11.71 11.57
CA VAL A 331 1.72 -13.15 11.67
C VAL A 331 1.82 -13.74 10.27
N ASP A 332 2.71 -14.70 10.10
CA ASP A 332 2.83 -15.47 8.87
C ASP A 332 1.76 -16.58 8.84
N THR A 333 1.01 -16.64 7.73
CA THR A 333 -0.05 -17.63 7.51
C THR A 333 0.06 -18.22 6.12
N GLU A 334 -0.55 -19.36 5.87
CA GLU A 334 -0.60 -19.99 4.54
C GLU A 334 -1.24 -19.09 3.47
N ARG A 335 -2.11 -18.14 3.89
CA ARG A 335 -2.76 -17.16 3.00
C ARG A 335 -1.91 -15.91 2.75
N GLY A 336 -0.79 -15.74 3.47
CA GLY A 336 0.10 -14.59 3.42
C GLY A 336 0.30 -13.93 4.77
N LEU A 337 1.04 -12.82 4.80
CA LEU A 337 1.32 -12.07 6.01
C LEU A 337 0.10 -11.26 6.44
N MET A 338 -0.35 -11.45 7.67
CA MET A 338 -1.43 -10.69 8.30
C MET A 338 -0.90 -9.89 9.49
N VAL A 339 -1.50 -8.73 9.77
CA VAL A 339 -1.07 -7.85 10.87
C VAL A 339 -2.28 -7.49 11.74
N PRO A 340 -2.76 -8.42 12.59
CA PRO A 340 -3.83 -8.11 13.53
C PRO A 340 -3.36 -7.12 14.60
N ALA A 341 -4.27 -6.23 15.04
CA ALA A 341 -4.02 -5.21 16.05
C ALA A 341 -4.55 -5.62 17.43
N VAL A 342 -3.68 -5.59 18.43
CA VAL A 342 -4.08 -5.60 19.86
C VAL A 342 -4.43 -4.17 20.25
N LYS A 343 -5.69 -3.94 20.61
CA LYS A 343 -6.18 -2.62 21.02
C LYS A 343 -5.80 -2.34 22.47
N HIS A 344 -5.50 -1.05 22.76
CA HIS A 344 -5.17 -0.58 24.11
C HIS A 344 -4.06 -1.38 24.80
N ALA A 345 -3.02 -1.74 24.06
CA ALA A 345 -1.91 -2.55 24.56
C ALA A 345 -1.18 -1.93 25.75
N GLU A 346 -1.26 -0.60 25.91
CA GLU A 346 -0.69 0.13 27.06
C GLU A 346 -1.33 -0.19 28.41
N LYS A 347 -2.54 -0.75 28.39
CA LYS A 347 -3.29 -1.11 29.61
C LYS A 347 -3.06 -2.57 30.02
N LEU A 348 -2.44 -3.35 29.16
CA LEU A 348 -2.29 -4.79 29.38
C LEU A 348 -1.03 -5.10 30.18
N SER A 349 -1.14 -6.04 31.10
CA SER A 349 0.03 -6.73 31.66
C SER A 349 0.69 -7.59 30.56
N ILE A 350 1.92 -8.01 30.78
CA ILE A 350 2.64 -8.87 29.83
C ILE A 350 1.92 -10.22 29.62
N ILE A 351 1.26 -10.73 30.67
CA ILE A 351 0.51 -11.99 30.60
C ILE A 351 -0.72 -11.82 29.71
N GLU A 352 -1.47 -10.73 29.88
CA GLU A 352 -2.65 -10.42 29.08
C GLU A 352 -2.28 -10.13 27.63
N LEU A 353 -1.19 -9.37 27.40
CA LEU A 353 -0.64 -9.10 26.08
C LEU A 353 -0.27 -10.40 25.36
N SER A 354 0.47 -11.30 26.04
CA SER A 354 0.85 -12.61 25.50
C SER A 354 -0.36 -13.45 25.10
N LYS A 355 -1.42 -13.49 25.94
CA LYS A 355 -2.68 -14.19 25.62
C LYS A 355 -3.36 -13.62 24.41
N GLN A 356 -3.46 -12.30 24.32
CA GLN A 356 -4.11 -11.63 23.17
C GLN A 356 -3.33 -11.83 21.88
N LEU A 357 -1.99 -11.67 21.91
CA LEU A 357 -1.12 -11.92 20.75
C LEU A 357 -1.26 -13.35 20.23
N LYS A 358 -1.25 -14.33 21.16
CA LYS A 358 -1.41 -15.74 20.80
C LYS A 358 -2.80 -16.00 20.20
N LYS A 359 -3.86 -15.51 20.83
CA LYS A 359 -5.23 -15.68 20.32
C LYS A 359 -5.36 -15.10 18.91
N LEU A 360 -4.91 -13.88 18.69
CA LEU A 360 -4.97 -13.25 17.36
C LEU A 360 -4.16 -14.01 16.32
N ALA A 361 -2.98 -14.51 16.67
CA ALA A 361 -2.17 -15.33 15.78
C ALA A 361 -2.88 -16.64 15.41
N ASP A 362 -3.51 -17.32 16.37
CA ASP A 362 -4.28 -18.55 16.15
C ASP A 362 -5.54 -18.28 15.30
N ASP A 363 -6.25 -17.17 15.56
CA ASP A 363 -7.43 -16.75 14.78
C ASP A 363 -7.06 -16.41 13.33
N CYS A 364 -5.93 -15.72 13.09
CA CYS A 364 -5.42 -15.44 11.74
C CYS A 364 -5.06 -16.72 10.98
N LYS A 365 -4.38 -17.68 11.63
CA LYS A 365 -4.02 -18.96 11.00
C LYS A 365 -5.26 -19.78 10.63
N LYS A 366 -6.31 -19.74 11.45
CA LYS A 366 -7.60 -20.39 11.18
C LYS A 366 -8.45 -19.63 10.15
N GLY A 367 -8.12 -18.37 9.84
CA GLY A 367 -8.92 -17.50 8.96
C GLY A 367 -10.19 -16.97 9.61
N SER A 368 -10.28 -16.99 10.94
CA SER A 368 -11.42 -16.50 11.74
C SER A 368 -11.13 -15.17 12.44
N CYS A 369 -10.05 -14.47 12.07
CA CYS A 369 -9.72 -13.19 12.65
C CYS A 369 -10.74 -12.11 12.25
N ASN A 370 -11.14 -11.27 13.22
CA ASN A 370 -12.03 -10.14 12.94
C ASN A 370 -11.39 -9.17 11.93
N PRO A 371 -12.04 -8.89 10.78
CA PRO A 371 -11.53 -8.00 9.75
C PRO A 371 -11.19 -6.59 10.24
N ASP A 372 -11.95 -6.07 11.22
CA ASP A 372 -11.69 -4.74 11.80
C ASP A 372 -10.32 -4.63 12.49
N LEU A 373 -9.80 -5.76 13.00
CA LEU A 373 -8.47 -5.82 13.62
C LEU A 373 -7.35 -5.96 12.59
N LEU A 374 -7.68 -6.36 11.36
CA LEU A 374 -6.76 -6.48 10.23
C LEU A 374 -6.70 -5.21 9.38
N ALA A 375 -7.62 -4.25 9.62
CA ALA A 375 -7.63 -2.98 8.89
C ALA A 375 -6.30 -2.24 9.04
N SER A 376 -5.78 -1.64 7.95
CA SER A 376 -4.50 -0.91 7.95
C SER A 376 -4.44 0.20 8.99
N GLU A 377 -5.61 0.79 9.31
CA GLU A 377 -5.78 1.82 10.35
C GLU A 377 -6.01 1.24 11.75
N ALA A 378 -6.18 -0.08 11.88
CA ALA A 378 -6.47 -0.71 13.18
C ALA A 378 -5.30 -0.59 14.15
N ALA A 379 -4.07 -0.71 13.66
CA ALA A 379 -2.85 -0.57 14.44
C ALA A 379 -2.28 0.85 14.31
N SER A 380 -1.75 1.39 15.41
CA SER A 380 -1.01 2.66 15.42
C SER A 380 0.49 2.46 15.14
N PHE A 381 1.00 1.25 15.38
CA PHE A 381 2.38 0.83 15.19
C PHE A 381 2.44 -0.68 14.98
N THR A 382 3.41 -1.16 14.21
CA THR A 382 3.57 -2.60 13.92
C THR A 382 4.92 -3.14 14.38
N VAL A 383 4.92 -4.38 14.88
CA VAL A 383 6.11 -5.19 15.16
C VAL A 383 6.12 -6.39 14.22
N SER A 384 7.24 -6.59 13.53
CA SER A 384 7.50 -7.76 12.68
C SER A 384 8.74 -8.50 13.17
N ASN A 385 8.66 -9.80 13.39
CA ASN A 385 9.74 -10.58 13.99
C ASN A 385 10.17 -11.71 13.05
N LEU A 386 11.42 -11.64 12.58
CA LEU A 386 12.07 -12.66 11.76
C LEU A 386 13.21 -13.38 12.49
N GLY A 387 13.37 -13.14 13.81
CA GLY A 387 14.41 -13.74 14.62
C GLY A 387 14.37 -15.28 14.65
N GLY A 388 13.18 -15.88 14.55
CA GLY A 388 13.01 -17.33 14.45
C GLY A 388 13.58 -17.96 13.18
N PHE A 389 13.79 -17.17 12.13
CA PHE A 389 14.39 -17.58 10.86
C PHE A 389 15.91 -17.32 10.78
N GLY A 390 16.53 -16.82 11.86
CA GLY A 390 17.95 -16.52 11.88
C GLY A 390 18.34 -15.19 11.22
N VAL A 391 17.37 -14.35 10.85
CA VAL A 391 17.62 -13.04 10.26
C VAL A 391 18.13 -12.09 11.35
N GLU A 392 19.32 -11.51 11.17
CA GLU A 392 19.89 -10.57 12.14
C GLU A 392 19.30 -9.17 12.01
N TRP A 393 19.16 -8.69 10.77
CA TRP A 393 18.70 -7.36 10.42
C TRP A 393 17.88 -7.41 9.13
N PHE A 394 16.84 -6.59 9.02
CA PHE A 394 16.08 -6.40 7.79
C PHE A 394 15.40 -5.02 7.80
N THR A 395 14.94 -4.59 6.65
CA THR A 395 14.22 -3.34 6.46
C THR A 395 12.74 -3.65 6.23
N PRO A 396 11.91 -3.68 7.29
CA PRO A 396 10.47 -3.89 7.12
C PRO A 396 9.83 -2.72 6.35
N ILE A 397 8.85 -3.02 5.51
CA ILE A 397 8.06 -2.00 4.79
C ILE A 397 6.93 -1.53 5.70
N ILE A 398 6.72 -0.21 5.75
CA ILE A 398 5.69 0.40 6.59
C ILE A 398 4.29 0.01 6.08
N ASN A 399 3.40 -0.37 7.00
CA ASN A 399 1.97 -0.52 6.72
C ASN A 399 1.30 0.87 6.74
N VAL A 400 1.17 1.49 5.56
CA VAL A 400 0.48 2.79 5.50
C VAL A 400 -0.98 2.65 5.99
N PRO A 401 -1.46 3.64 6.79
CA PRO A 401 -0.92 4.97 7.04
C PRO A 401 0.01 5.11 8.25
N GLN A 402 0.47 4.02 8.88
CA GLN A 402 1.38 4.08 10.04
C GLN A 402 2.67 4.83 9.70
N SER A 403 3.24 5.54 10.68
CA SER A 403 4.47 6.30 10.49
C SER A 403 5.75 5.48 10.70
N ALA A 404 5.66 4.32 11.34
CA ALA A 404 6.83 3.47 11.60
C ALA A 404 6.46 1.99 11.84
N ILE A 405 7.47 1.13 11.70
CA ILE A 405 7.41 -0.31 11.96
C ILE A 405 8.72 -0.79 12.58
N LEU A 406 8.63 -1.66 13.60
CA LEU A 406 9.79 -2.29 14.24
C LEU A 406 10.02 -3.69 13.70
N GLY A 407 11.18 -3.93 13.11
CA GLY A 407 11.71 -5.24 12.79
C GLY A 407 12.54 -5.81 13.95
N VAL A 408 12.32 -7.09 14.26
CA VAL A 408 13.03 -7.83 15.31
C VAL A 408 13.81 -8.96 14.68
N GLY A 409 15.12 -8.94 14.89
CA GLY A 409 16.04 -9.97 14.40
C GLY A 409 16.34 -11.04 15.42
N THR A 410 17.21 -11.98 15.03
CA THR A 410 17.68 -13.06 15.89
C THR A 410 18.64 -12.57 16.96
N ILE A 411 18.84 -13.38 17.99
CA ILE A 411 19.81 -13.09 19.06
C ILE A 411 21.13 -13.75 18.70
N VAL A 412 22.18 -12.92 18.55
CA VAL A 412 23.54 -13.36 18.23
C VAL A 412 24.52 -12.92 19.30
N PRO A 413 25.58 -13.70 19.62
CA PRO A 413 26.63 -13.28 20.52
C PRO A 413 27.48 -12.18 19.87
N ARG A 414 27.63 -11.05 20.56
CA ARG A 414 28.50 -9.93 20.13
C ARG A 414 29.49 -9.56 21.24
N PRO A 415 30.71 -9.11 20.90
CA PRO A 415 31.66 -8.65 21.87
C PRO A 415 31.13 -7.38 22.53
N LYS A 416 31.24 -7.32 23.87
CA LYS A 416 30.91 -6.17 24.71
C LYS A 416 32.06 -5.89 25.66
N ASP A 417 32.47 -4.63 25.73
CA ASP A 417 33.37 -4.15 26.79
C ASP A 417 32.56 -4.03 28.10
N LEU A 418 32.98 -4.77 29.10
CA LEU A 418 32.36 -4.75 30.42
C LEU A 418 33.08 -3.76 31.39
N GLY A 419 34.08 -3.04 30.90
CA GLY A 419 34.91 -2.14 31.66
C GLY A 419 36.16 -2.83 32.26
N GLY A 420 37.14 -2.03 32.66
CA GLY A 420 38.39 -2.55 33.27
C GLY A 420 39.23 -3.45 32.36
N GLY A 421 39.08 -3.36 31.03
CA GLY A 421 39.79 -4.21 30.07
C GLY A 421 39.15 -5.59 29.87
N VAL A 422 37.99 -5.85 30.43
CA VAL A 422 37.29 -7.13 30.33
C VAL A 422 36.32 -7.09 29.13
N TYR A 423 36.49 -7.99 28.16
CA TYR A 423 35.60 -8.20 27.04
C TYR A 423 34.90 -9.55 27.16
N ALA A 424 33.59 -9.57 26.90
CA ALA A 424 32.81 -10.80 26.87
C ALA A 424 31.86 -10.82 25.68
N PHE A 425 31.53 -12.02 25.19
CA PHE A 425 30.44 -12.18 24.25
C PHE A 425 29.11 -12.19 24.99
N VAL A 426 28.24 -11.27 24.64
CA VAL A 426 26.89 -11.18 25.20
C VAL A 426 25.86 -11.35 24.10
N PRO A 427 24.67 -11.94 24.41
CA PRO A 427 23.61 -12.09 23.41
C PRO A 427 23.01 -10.72 23.08
N TYR A 428 23.04 -10.35 21.81
CA TYR A 428 22.41 -9.13 21.29
C TYR A 428 21.28 -9.49 20.34
N MET A 429 20.13 -8.83 20.51
CA MET A 429 18.99 -8.90 19.62
C MET A 429 19.06 -7.75 18.62
N GLY A 430 18.91 -8.04 17.33
CA GLY A 430 18.81 -7.02 16.29
C GLY A 430 17.44 -6.32 16.33
N LEU A 431 17.45 -4.99 16.34
CA LEU A 431 16.25 -4.15 16.23
C LEU A 431 16.40 -3.21 15.05
N SER A 432 15.43 -3.22 14.14
CA SER A 432 15.39 -2.38 12.93
C SER A 432 14.13 -1.54 12.96
N LEU A 433 14.24 -0.21 13.00
CA LEU A 433 13.11 0.70 12.94
C LEU A 433 13.06 1.34 11.56
N THR A 434 12.05 1.00 10.76
CA THR A 434 11.72 1.74 9.53
C THR A 434 10.67 2.78 9.85
N TYR A 435 10.87 4.01 9.39
CA TYR A 435 9.97 5.13 9.63
C TYR A 435 9.87 6.02 8.41
N ASP A 436 8.75 6.74 8.29
CA ASP A 436 8.53 7.74 7.26
C ASP A 436 9.21 9.06 7.67
N HIS A 437 10.28 9.43 6.97
CA HIS A 437 11.05 10.63 7.29
C HIS A 437 10.30 11.95 7.06
N ARG A 438 9.11 11.89 6.43
CA ARG A 438 8.21 13.04 6.34
C ARG A 438 7.49 13.32 7.66
N ALA A 439 7.27 12.28 8.47
CA ALA A 439 6.53 12.33 9.74
C ALA A 439 7.47 12.37 10.96
N ILE A 440 8.60 11.68 10.90
CA ILE A 440 9.52 11.47 12.04
C ILE A 440 10.94 11.79 11.60
N ASP A 441 11.62 12.65 12.37
CA ASP A 441 13.03 12.97 12.14
C ASP A 441 13.95 11.85 12.65
N GLY A 442 15.13 11.70 12.00
CA GLY A 442 16.11 10.68 12.34
C GLY A 442 16.57 10.68 13.80
N GLY A 443 16.69 11.85 14.41
CA GLY A 443 17.02 12.00 15.83
C GLY A 443 15.93 11.43 16.75
N GLU A 444 14.66 11.67 16.45
CA GLU A 444 13.53 11.16 17.22
C GLU A 444 13.41 9.63 17.05
N ALA A 445 13.49 9.14 15.81
CA ALA A 445 13.49 7.71 15.49
C ALA A 445 14.61 6.95 16.22
N THR A 446 15.83 7.53 16.26
CA THR A 446 16.97 6.93 16.99
C THR A 446 16.73 6.90 18.49
N ARG A 447 16.21 7.98 19.07
CA ARG A 447 15.89 8.01 20.52
C ARG A 447 14.80 6.99 20.87
N PHE A 448 13.77 6.86 20.04
CA PHE A 448 12.74 5.83 20.22
C PHE A 448 13.33 4.41 20.15
N LEU A 449 14.12 4.10 19.12
CA LEU A 449 14.75 2.79 18.97
C LEU A 449 15.68 2.47 20.17
N LYS A 450 16.44 3.47 20.62
CA LYS A 450 17.26 3.33 21.84
C LYS A 450 16.40 3.13 23.08
N GLN A 451 15.25 3.80 23.18
CA GLN A 451 14.33 3.60 24.32
C GLN A 451 13.78 2.17 24.33
N VAL A 452 13.41 1.59 23.17
CA VAL A 452 13.01 0.17 23.10
C VAL A 452 14.12 -0.75 23.61
N ALA A 453 15.37 -0.49 23.21
CA ALA A 453 16.51 -1.27 23.72
C ALA A 453 16.68 -1.11 25.23
N VAL A 454 16.57 0.10 25.78
CA VAL A 454 16.63 0.37 27.23
C VAL A 454 15.51 -0.37 27.96
N GLU A 455 14.26 -0.32 27.46
CA GLU A 455 13.15 -1.07 28.07
C GLU A 455 13.46 -2.58 28.11
N LEU A 456 14.01 -3.16 27.06
CA LEU A 456 14.40 -4.59 27.03
C LEU A 456 15.53 -4.91 28.01
N GLU A 457 16.52 -4.03 28.13
CA GLU A 457 17.71 -4.19 28.99
C GLU A 457 17.39 -4.01 30.46
N THR A 458 16.37 -3.19 30.79
CA THR A 458 16.03 -2.82 32.19
C THR A 458 14.70 -3.41 32.66
N LEU A 459 14.00 -4.14 31.81
CA LEU A 459 12.70 -4.71 32.10
C LEU A 459 12.73 -5.52 33.41
N ASP A 460 11.84 -5.20 34.33
CA ASP A 460 11.71 -5.92 35.60
C ASP A 460 10.26 -6.36 35.78
N ILE A 461 10.06 -7.67 35.82
CA ILE A 461 8.73 -8.32 35.90
C ILE A 461 8.86 -9.51 36.84
N ASP A 462 7.96 -9.57 37.80
CA ASP A 462 7.76 -10.74 38.64
C ASP A 462 6.64 -11.61 38.08
N PHE A 463 6.81 -12.94 38.13
CA PHE A 463 5.90 -13.95 37.61
C PHE A 463 5.41 -14.89 38.71
#